data_5429ee10f7ce2fe50f2933389f3d1363
#
_entry.id   5429ee10f7ce2fe50f2933389f3d1363
#
_cell.length_a   1.000
_cell.length_b   1.000
_cell.length_c   1.000
_cell.angle_alpha   90.00
_cell.angle_beta   90.00
_cell.angle_gamma   90.00
#
_symmetry.space_group_name_H-M   'P 1'
#
loop_
_entity.id
_entity.type
_entity.pdbx_description
1 polymer ?
#
loop_
_entity_poly.entity_id
_entity_poly.type
_entity_poly.pdbx_seq_one_letter_code
_entity_poly.pdbx_strand_id
1 'polypeptide(L)'
;MIVGSMTEGNIGFDAGPPGYPVSFDVERQLSDRNRLTVAFRIILAIPHVVLVGGAIIGFGFSWWSTGGAVGTAAGAMAVIAWFGVVFVAVHPRGLWDFAAFYLRWRSRSVPYLMLLRDEYPPFGEGSYPTSFAVSWPDVPRNRLSVGLRIFFVIPHLIVLIFLNLAWIVTSIVAWFAILFTGSYPGGLYDFAVGVMRWDLRVEAYLLLMRDEYPPFRLAA
;
A
#
# COMPACT_ATOMS: atom_id res chain seq x y z
N MET A 1 -2.85 -26.80 -41.68
CA MET A 1 -2.76 -27.02 -40.25
C MET A 1 -2.28 -25.71 -39.65
N ILE A 2 -3.23 -24.85 -39.24
CA ILE A 2 -2.94 -23.49 -38.75
C ILE A 2 -3.01 -23.57 -37.22
N VAL A 3 -1.86 -23.44 -36.56
CA VAL A 3 -1.78 -23.34 -35.11
C VAL A 3 -2.09 -21.89 -34.74
N GLY A 4 -3.29 -21.67 -34.21
CA GLY A 4 -3.67 -20.38 -33.67
C GLY A 4 -2.88 -20.10 -32.41
N SER A 5 -2.09 -19.02 -32.42
CA SER A 5 -1.46 -18.46 -31.23
C SER A 5 -2.56 -17.90 -30.33
N MET A 6 -2.76 -18.50 -29.18
CA MET A 6 -3.51 -17.87 -28.08
C MET A 6 -2.67 -16.68 -27.60
N THR A 7 -3.13 -15.48 -27.91
CA THR A 7 -2.64 -14.26 -27.29
C THR A 7 -3.07 -14.31 -25.83
N GLU A 8 -2.12 -14.51 -24.93
CA GLU A 8 -2.28 -14.23 -23.51
C GLU A 8 -2.80 -12.80 -23.37
N GLY A 9 -4.01 -12.66 -22.85
CA GLY A 9 -4.60 -11.38 -22.54
C GLY A 9 -3.72 -10.67 -21.49
N ASN A 10 -2.89 -9.76 -21.98
CA ASN A 10 -2.18 -8.83 -21.14
C ASN A 10 -3.24 -7.97 -20.43
N ILE A 11 -3.58 -8.32 -19.19
CA ILE A 11 -4.39 -7.47 -18.32
C ILE A 11 -3.48 -6.27 -18.02
N GLY A 12 -3.64 -5.22 -18.82
CA GLY A 12 -2.91 -3.98 -18.67
C GLY A 12 -3.24 -3.34 -17.33
N PHE A 13 -2.49 -3.69 -16.31
CA PHE A 13 -2.44 -2.87 -15.11
C PHE A 13 -1.81 -1.54 -15.51
N ASP A 14 -2.58 -0.47 -15.32
CA ASP A 14 -2.11 0.88 -15.60
C ASP A 14 -0.80 1.10 -14.83
N ALA A 15 0.30 1.11 -15.54
CA ALA A 15 1.59 1.50 -14.97
C ALA A 15 1.38 2.88 -14.34
N GLY A 16 1.76 3.04 -13.08
CA GLY A 16 1.63 4.33 -12.38
C GLY A 16 2.12 5.50 -13.23
N PRO A 17 1.94 6.75 -12.77
CA PRO A 17 2.21 7.92 -13.60
C PRO A 17 3.55 7.77 -14.30
N PRO A 18 3.65 8.13 -15.59
CA PRO A 18 4.91 8.03 -16.32
C PRO A 18 6.00 8.71 -15.48
N GLY A 19 6.88 7.91 -14.92
CA GLY A 19 8.05 8.38 -14.16
C GLY A 19 8.06 8.13 -12.65
N TYR A 20 6.97 7.75 -11.95
CA TYR A 20 7.09 7.45 -10.51
C TYR A 20 7.30 5.94 -10.25
N PRO A 21 8.35 5.55 -9.48
CA PRO A 21 8.83 4.18 -9.41
C PRO A 21 8.05 3.28 -8.42
N VAL A 22 6.93 3.74 -7.90
CA VAL A 22 6.03 2.96 -7.04
C VAL A 22 4.64 2.95 -7.66
N SER A 23 4.14 1.78 -7.99
CA SER A 23 2.79 1.58 -8.54
C SER A 23 1.97 0.62 -7.68
N PHE A 24 0.67 0.88 -7.65
CA PHE A 24 -0.31 0.02 -6.97
C PHE A 24 -1.63 0.05 -7.73
N ASP A 25 -2.24 -1.11 -7.89
CA ASP A 25 -3.61 -1.24 -8.39
C ASP A 25 -4.33 -2.44 -7.77
N VAL A 26 -5.67 -2.43 -7.87
CA VAL A 26 -6.56 -3.49 -7.39
C VAL A 26 -7.51 -3.86 -8.50
N GLU A 27 -7.62 -5.15 -8.79
CA GLU A 27 -8.65 -5.64 -9.71
C GLU A 27 -10.03 -5.28 -9.19
N ARG A 28 -10.81 -4.59 -10.04
CA ARG A 28 -12.07 -3.96 -9.62
C ARG A 28 -13.15 -5.01 -9.34
N GLN A 29 -13.72 -4.98 -8.12
CA GLN A 29 -14.82 -5.84 -7.71
C GLN A 29 -15.94 -5.00 -7.08
N LEU A 30 -16.94 -4.61 -7.85
CA LEU A 30 -18.05 -3.77 -7.37
C LEU A 30 -19.28 -4.58 -7.00
N SER A 31 -19.60 -5.63 -7.75
CA SER A 31 -20.78 -6.48 -7.57
C SER A 31 -20.42 -7.86 -7.03
N ASP A 32 -21.43 -8.66 -6.75
CA ASP A 32 -21.33 -10.04 -6.29
C ASP A 32 -20.48 -10.20 -5.02
N ARG A 33 -20.63 -9.22 -4.11
CA ARG A 33 -19.86 -9.15 -2.88
C ARG A 33 -20.38 -10.16 -1.85
N ASN A 34 -19.47 -10.86 -1.21
CA ASN A 34 -19.80 -11.83 -0.17
C ASN A 34 -20.19 -11.11 1.13
N ARG A 35 -21.52 -10.94 1.36
CA ARG A 35 -22.06 -10.23 2.52
C ARG A 35 -21.63 -10.84 3.85
N LEU A 36 -21.51 -12.17 3.94
CA LEU A 36 -21.11 -12.84 5.18
C LEU A 36 -19.67 -12.52 5.56
N THR A 37 -18.72 -12.64 4.61
CA THR A 37 -17.33 -12.28 4.87
C THR A 37 -17.17 -10.79 5.13
N VAL A 38 -17.95 -9.93 4.47
CA VAL A 38 -17.99 -8.49 4.73
C VAL A 38 -18.51 -8.17 6.12
N ALA A 39 -19.57 -8.84 6.60
CA ALA A 39 -20.09 -8.65 7.95
C ALA A 39 -19.05 -8.92 9.05
N PHE A 40 -18.24 -9.98 8.88
CA PHE A 40 -17.21 -10.38 9.84
C PHE A 40 -15.80 -9.91 9.46
N ARG A 41 -15.66 -9.01 8.48
CA ARG A 41 -14.41 -8.56 7.93
C ARG A 41 -13.38 -8.13 8.96
N ILE A 42 -13.78 -7.35 9.94
CA ILE A 42 -12.89 -6.83 10.99
C ILE A 42 -12.28 -7.99 11.78
N ILE A 43 -13.08 -9.00 12.13
CA ILE A 43 -12.60 -10.17 12.87
C ILE A 43 -11.65 -11.00 12.02
N LEU A 44 -12.02 -11.25 10.75
CA LEU A 44 -11.20 -12.03 9.82
C LEU A 44 -9.86 -11.33 9.50
N ALA A 45 -9.82 -10.00 9.54
CA ALA A 45 -8.61 -9.23 9.27
C ALA A 45 -7.64 -9.14 10.46
N ILE A 46 -8.06 -9.49 11.70
CA ILE A 46 -7.23 -9.36 12.91
C ILE A 46 -5.80 -9.92 12.73
N PRO A 47 -5.59 -11.15 12.19
CA PRO A 47 -4.23 -11.68 12.04
C PRO A 47 -3.35 -10.79 11.17
N HIS A 48 -3.89 -10.26 10.08
CA HIS A 48 -3.16 -9.36 9.18
C HIS A 48 -2.90 -8.00 9.84
N VAL A 49 -3.89 -7.45 10.55
CA VAL A 49 -3.74 -6.17 11.28
C VAL A 49 -2.64 -6.26 12.34
N VAL A 50 -2.57 -7.38 13.06
CA VAL A 50 -1.51 -7.62 14.05
C VAL A 50 -0.12 -7.70 13.39
N LEU A 51 -0.03 -8.28 12.20
CA LEU A 51 1.25 -8.49 11.52
C LEU A 51 1.69 -7.29 10.66
N VAL A 52 0.81 -6.74 9.84
CA VAL A 52 1.16 -5.70 8.86
C VAL A 52 0.40 -4.38 9.03
N GLY A 53 -0.36 -4.26 10.12
CA GLY A 53 -1.08 -3.04 10.46
C GLY A 53 -2.40 -2.87 9.71
N GLY A 54 -3.15 -1.85 10.15
CA GLY A 54 -4.45 -1.47 9.60
C GLY A 54 -4.36 -0.45 8.47
N ALA A 55 -5.51 0.11 8.12
CA ALA A 55 -5.63 1.11 7.06
C ALA A 55 -5.11 2.49 7.48
N ILE A 56 -5.17 2.81 8.77
CA ILE A 56 -4.57 4.04 9.25
C ILE A 56 -3.06 3.85 9.18
N ILE A 57 -2.42 4.61 8.30
CA ILE A 57 -0.98 4.67 8.29
C ILE A 57 -0.54 5.17 9.66
N GLY A 58 0.44 4.51 10.22
CA GLY A 58 1.08 4.92 11.44
C GLY A 58 1.84 6.22 11.31
N PHE A 59 1.14 7.24 10.90
CA PHE A 59 1.62 8.60 10.92
C PHE A 59 1.35 9.21 12.27
N GLY A 60 2.08 8.87 13.13
CA GLY A 60 2.25 9.54 14.38
C GLY A 60 3.58 9.07 14.95
N PHE A 61 3.99 9.64 16.00
CA PHE A 61 5.07 9.17 16.87
C PHE A 61 4.85 7.71 17.36
N SER A 62 3.72 7.10 17.00
CA SER A 62 3.42 5.68 17.18
C SER A 62 3.70 4.86 15.90
N TRP A 63 4.84 5.10 15.27
CA TRP A 63 5.39 4.24 14.22
C TRP A 63 5.44 2.75 14.64
N TRP A 64 5.44 2.53 15.94
CA TRP A 64 5.43 1.21 16.58
C TRP A 64 4.07 0.51 16.62
N SER A 65 2.94 1.23 16.52
CA SER A 65 1.64 0.63 16.82
C SER A 65 0.73 0.35 15.64
N THR A 66 0.97 0.95 14.48
CA THR A 66 0.03 0.91 13.35
C THR A 66 0.49 0.09 12.15
N GLY A 67 1.80 -0.18 12.03
CA GLY A 67 2.38 -1.05 11.01
C GLY A 67 2.34 -2.54 11.35
N GLY A 68 1.80 -2.92 12.51
CA GLY A 68 1.88 -4.29 13.01
C GLY A 68 3.33 -4.73 13.31
N ALA A 69 3.51 -6.00 13.63
CA ALA A 69 4.83 -6.53 14.01
C ALA A 69 5.86 -6.43 12.88
N VAL A 70 5.47 -6.78 11.65
CA VAL A 70 6.36 -6.74 10.48
C VAL A 70 6.64 -5.29 10.06
N GLY A 71 5.63 -4.42 10.11
CA GLY A 71 5.80 -3.00 9.82
C GLY A 71 6.69 -2.28 10.83
N THR A 72 6.58 -2.64 12.12
CA THR A 72 7.49 -2.15 13.17
C THR A 72 8.93 -2.57 12.87
N ALA A 73 9.15 -3.83 12.48
CA ALA A 73 10.47 -4.31 12.08
C ALA A 73 10.98 -3.57 10.84
N ALA A 74 10.13 -3.34 9.83
CA ALA A 74 10.50 -2.57 8.64
C ALA A 74 10.89 -1.12 8.98
N GLY A 75 10.16 -0.47 9.91
CA GLY A 75 10.50 0.85 10.42
C GLY A 75 11.85 0.89 11.14
N ALA A 76 12.11 -0.08 12.02
CA ALA A 76 13.41 -0.20 12.69
C ALA A 76 14.56 -0.40 11.70
N MET A 77 14.35 -1.25 10.69
CA MET A 77 15.32 -1.46 9.61
C MET A 77 15.51 -0.20 8.76
N ALA A 78 14.47 0.58 8.52
CA ALA A 78 14.58 1.86 7.83
C ALA A 78 15.44 2.87 8.60
N VAL A 79 15.37 2.89 9.95
CA VAL A 79 16.25 3.71 10.77
C VAL A 79 17.71 3.27 10.61
N ILE A 80 17.99 1.98 10.63
CA ILE A 80 19.34 1.45 10.39
C ILE A 80 19.83 1.83 8.98
N ALA A 81 18.97 1.66 7.97
CA ALA A 81 19.27 2.05 6.59
C ALA A 81 19.51 3.56 6.45
N TRP A 82 18.80 4.39 7.22
CA TRP A 82 19.01 5.84 7.23
C TRP A 82 20.44 6.19 7.62
N PHE A 83 20.98 5.58 8.69
CA PHE A 83 22.39 5.76 9.06
C PHE A 83 23.34 5.27 7.94
N GLY A 84 23.06 4.11 7.34
CA GLY A 84 23.84 3.59 6.23
C GLY A 84 23.89 4.55 5.03
N VAL A 85 22.73 5.11 4.65
CA VAL A 85 22.68 6.04 3.52
C VAL A 85 23.30 7.39 3.85
N VAL A 86 23.03 7.98 5.01
CA VAL A 86 23.52 9.31 5.38
C VAL A 86 25.05 9.31 5.54
N PHE A 87 25.61 8.31 6.20
CA PHE A 87 27.06 8.29 6.50
C PHE A 87 27.88 7.59 5.42
N VAL A 88 27.38 6.52 4.81
CA VAL A 88 28.11 5.64 3.89
C VAL A 88 27.61 5.73 2.44
N ALA A 89 26.46 6.36 2.20
CA ALA A 89 25.74 6.41 0.91
C ALA A 89 25.31 5.03 0.37
N VAL A 90 25.22 4.01 1.23
CA VAL A 90 24.83 2.64 0.86
C VAL A 90 23.54 2.29 1.57
N HIS A 91 22.55 1.81 0.82
CA HIS A 91 21.38 1.15 1.37
C HIS A 91 21.62 -0.36 1.33
N PRO A 92 21.65 -1.07 2.48
CA PRO A 92 21.80 -2.53 2.46
C PRO A 92 20.64 -3.21 1.73
N ARG A 93 20.95 -4.07 0.75
CA ARG A 93 19.95 -4.72 -0.09
C ARG A 93 18.92 -5.51 0.72
N GLY A 94 19.36 -6.28 1.72
CA GLY A 94 18.45 -7.08 2.55
C GLY A 94 17.43 -6.25 3.33
N LEU A 95 17.79 -5.03 3.77
CA LEU A 95 16.84 -4.12 4.45
C LEU A 95 15.79 -3.59 3.47
N TRP A 96 16.19 -3.31 2.24
CA TRP A 96 15.29 -2.90 1.18
C TRP A 96 14.33 -4.05 0.78
N ASP A 97 14.85 -5.25 0.60
CA ASP A 97 14.06 -6.43 0.23
C ASP A 97 13.02 -6.75 1.32
N PHE A 98 13.38 -6.58 2.60
CA PHE A 98 12.44 -6.74 3.72
C PHE A 98 11.33 -5.65 3.71
N ALA A 99 11.68 -4.40 3.45
CA ALA A 99 10.71 -3.33 3.31
C ALA A 99 9.76 -3.59 2.11
N ALA A 100 10.30 -4.09 0.99
CA ALA A 100 9.51 -4.49 -0.16
C ALA A 100 8.55 -5.66 0.15
N PHE A 101 9.02 -6.67 0.89
CA PHE A 101 8.19 -7.78 1.38
C PHE A 101 7.04 -7.24 2.26
N TYR A 102 7.33 -6.38 3.22
CA TYR A 102 6.31 -5.76 4.07
C TYR A 102 5.25 -5.00 3.26
N LEU A 103 5.67 -4.12 2.33
CA LEU A 103 4.74 -3.34 1.51
C LEU A 103 3.91 -4.23 0.57
N ARG A 104 4.49 -5.29 -0.01
CA ARG A 104 3.74 -6.28 -0.81
C ARG A 104 2.67 -6.99 0.02
N TRP A 105 2.97 -7.36 1.25
CA TRP A 105 1.97 -7.97 2.13
C TRP A 105 0.89 -6.96 2.54
N ARG A 106 1.29 -5.75 2.93
CA ARG A 106 0.38 -4.67 3.29
C ARG A 106 -0.55 -4.29 2.13
N SER A 107 -0.04 -4.23 0.90
CA SER A 107 -0.82 -3.91 -0.30
C SER A 107 -1.91 -4.94 -0.64
N ARG A 108 -1.89 -6.11 -0.01
CA ARG A 108 -2.93 -7.14 -0.09
C ARG A 108 -3.88 -7.09 1.10
N SER A 109 -3.33 -6.93 2.28
CA SER A 109 -4.10 -7.00 3.54
C SER A 109 -4.98 -5.78 3.77
N VAL A 110 -4.52 -4.57 3.45
CA VAL A 110 -5.30 -3.34 3.63
C VAL A 110 -6.49 -3.26 2.66
N PRO A 111 -6.38 -3.58 1.36
CA PRO A 111 -7.55 -3.69 0.48
C PRO A 111 -8.59 -4.70 0.96
N TYR A 112 -8.18 -5.82 1.54
CA TYR A 112 -9.09 -6.77 2.16
C TYR A 112 -9.82 -6.14 3.36
N LEU A 113 -9.08 -5.57 4.31
CA LEU A 113 -9.66 -4.91 5.50
C LEU A 113 -10.65 -3.81 5.11
N MET A 114 -10.30 -3.00 4.09
CA MET A 114 -11.08 -1.85 3.64
C MET A 114 -12.12 -2.19 2.56
N LEU A 115 -12.46 -3.47 2.46
CA LEU A 115 -13.56 -3.98 1.63
C LEU A 115 -13.33 -3.85 0.10
N LEU A 116 -12.13 -3.61 -0.38
CA LEU A 116 -11.86 -3.53 -1.81
C LEU A 116 -11.89 -4.92 -2.48
N ARG A 117 -11.55 -5.99 -1.74
CA ARG A 117 -11.57 -7.38 -2.21
C ARG A 117 -12.21 -8.29 -1.17
N ASP A 118 -12.78 -9.41 -1.62
CA ASP A 118 -13.42 -10.40 -0.73
C ASP A 118 -12.54 -11.61 -0.45
N GLU A 119 -11.56 -11.88 -1.32
CA GLU A 119 -10.62 -12.98 -1.12
C GLU A 119 -9.73 -12.73 0.09
N TYR A 120 -9.56 -13.77 0.91
CA TYR A 120 -8.66 -13.68 2.06
C TYR A 120 -7.20 -13.58 1.59
N PRO A 121 -6.45 -12.57 2.01
CA PRO A 121 -5.07 -12.40 1.53
C PRO A 121 -4.15 -13.48 2.08
N PRO A 122 -3.16 -13.93 1.29
CA PRO A 122 -2.16 -14.88 1.77
C PRO A 122 -1.26 -14.24 2.83
N PHE A 123 -0.77 -15.05 3.76
CA PHE A 123 0.25 -14.63 4.72
C PHE A 123 1.61 -14.49 4.02
N GLY A 124 2.22 -13.31 4.10
CA GLY A 124 3.50 -13.05 3.45
C GLY A 124 3.39 -12.92 1.93
N GLU A 125 4.05 -13.80 1.19
CA GLU A 125 4.03 -13.83 -0.28
C GLU A 125 2.88 -14.69 -0.82
N GLY A 126 2.38 -14.41 -2.02
CA GLY A 126 1.32 -15.18 -2.66
C GLY A 126 0.59 -14.39 -3.75
N SER A 127 -0.11 -15.09 -4.64
CA SER A 127 -0.96 -14.47 -5.66
C SER A 127 -2.19 -13.84 -5.02
N TYR A 128 -2.54 -12.63 -5.44
CA TYR A 128 -3.70 -11.90 -4.97
C TYR A 128 -4.10 -10.86 -6.02
N PRO A 129 -5.39 -10.51 -6.17
CA PRO A 129 -5.86 -9.57 -7.20
C PRO A 129 -5.51 -8.11 -6.88
N THR A 130 -4.29 -7.87 -6.43
CA THR A 130 -3.65 -6.55 -6.33
C THR A 130 -2.27 -6.60 -6.94
N SER A 131 -1.85 -5.53 -7.55
CA SER A 131 -0.49 -5.34 -8.04
C SER A 131 0.22 -4.27 -7.20
N PHE A 132 1.41 -4.57 -6.74
CA PHE A 132 2.30 -3.60 -6.11
C PHE A 132 3.70 -3.80 -6.66
N ALA A 133 4.26 -2.75 -7.22
CA ALA A 133 5.64 -2.76 -7.71
C ALA A 133 6.41 -1.55 -7.19
N VAL A 134 7.65 -1.79 -6.82
CA VAL A 134 8.64 -0.78 -6.46
C VAL A 134 9.98 -1.20 -7.02
N SER A 135 10.63 -0.32 -7.81
CA SER A 135 11.93 -0.62 -8.40
C SER A 135 13.07 -0.28 -7.44
N TRP A 136 14.15 -1.05 -7.52
CA TRP A 136 15.40 -0.68 -6.85
C TRP A 136 15.93 0.64 -7.44
N PRO A 137 16.46 1.58 -6.63
CA PRO A 137 17.05 2.82 -7.14
C PRO A 137 18.33 2.53 -7.94
N ASP A 138 18.34 2.92 -9.20
CA ASP A 138 19.48 2.72 -10.12
C ASP A 138 20.53 3.85 -10.04
N VAL A 139 20.24 4.87 -9.23
CA VAL A 139 21.10 6.05 -9.05
C VAL A 139 21.69 6.10 -7.64
N PRO A 140 22.85 6.73 -7.45
CA PRO A 140 23.42 6.95 -6.12
C PRO A 140 22.44 7.69 -5.21
N ARG A 141 22.36 7.27 -3.94
CA ARG A 141 21.44 7.83 -2.95
C ARG A 141 21.79 9.28 -2.61
N ASN A 142 20.77 10.13 -2.58
CA ASN A 142 20.92 11.54 -2.19
C ASN A 142 20.90 11.65 -0.65
N ARG A 143 22.09 11.77 -0.04
CA ARG A 143 22.25 11.83 1.43
C ARG A 143 21.47 12.98 2.07
N LEU A 144 21.43 14.15 1.44
CA LEU A 144 20.72 15.31 1.97
C LEU A 144 19.20 15.10 1.95
N SER A 145 18.67 14.58 0.83
CA SER A 145 17.25 14.21 0.72
C SER A 145 16.86 13.18 1.76
N VAL A 146 17.69 12.15 1.96
CA VAL A 146 17.45 11.11 2.98
C VAL A 146 17.56 11.69 4.38
N GLY A 147 18.55 12.55 4.66
CA GLY A 147 18.74 13.18 5.97
C GLY A 147 17.56 14.07 6.38
N LEU A 148 17.01 14.84 5.45
CA LEU A 148 15.89 15.78 5.69
C LEU A 148 14.51 15.17 5.42
N ARG A 149 14.43 13.88 5.09
CA ARG A 149 13.21 13.20 4.64
C ARG A 149 12.04 13.34 5.61
N ILE A 150 12.31 13.30 6.92
CA ILE A 150 11.29 13.45 7.96
C ILE A 150 10.58 14.81 7.83
N PHE A 151 11.30 15.87 7.47
CA PHE A 151 10.70 17.18 7.25
C PHE A 151 9.91 17.23 5.93
N PHE A 152 10.44 16.64 4.87
CA PHE A 152 9.79 16.66 3.55
C PHE A 152 8.50 15.84 3.52
N VAL A 153 8.35 14.85 4.39
CA VAL A 153 7.13 14.04 4.43
C VAL A 153 5.98 14.72 5.16
N ILE A 154 6.23 15.70 6.03
CA ILE A 154 5.20 16.34 6.87
C ILE A 154 3.98 16.82 6.07
N PRO A 155 4.09 17.52 4.93
CA PRO A 155 2.91 17.94 4.17
C PRO A 155 2.08 16.77 3.66
N HIS A 156 2.71 15.64 3.27
CA HIS A 156 1.97 14.43 2.91
C HIS A 156 1.21 13.86 4.10
N LEU A 157 1.84 13.82 5.29
CA LEU A 157 1.23 13.29 6.50
C LEU A 157 -0.04 14.06 6.85
N ILE A 158 0.02 15.39 6.80
CA ILE A 158 -1.12 16.24 7.11
C ILE A 158 -2.30 15.93 6.17
N VAL A 159 -2.07 15.88 4.86
CA VAL A 159 -3.12 15.58 3.89
C VAL A 159 -3.64 14.15 4.04
N LEU A 160 -2.74 13.18 4.21
CA LEU A 160 -3.10 11.77 4.34
C LEU A 160 -3.89 11.46 5.60
N ILE A 161 -3.69 12.17 6.72
CA ILE A 161 -4.55 12.03 7.90
C ILE A 161 -6.01 12.29 7.54
N PHE A 162 -6.31 13.38 6.84
CA PHE A 162 -7.67 13.71 6.43
C PHE A 162 -8.22 12.73 5.40
N LEU A 163 -7.41 12.33 4.42
CA LEU A 163 -7.80 11.35 3.40
C LEU A 163 -8.08 9.97 4.01
N ASN A 164 -7.25 9.51 4.93
CA ASN A 164 -7.47 8.24 5.63
C ASN A 164 -8.69 8.28 6.54
N LEU A 165 -8.95 9.41 7.23
CA LEU A 165 -10.18 9.59 7.99
C LEU A 165 -11.41 9.53 7.07
N ALA A 166 -11.37 10.21 5.92
CA ALA A 166 -12.43 10.12 4.92
C ALA A 166 -12.58 8.70 4.37
N TRP A 167 -11.48 7.99 4.15
CA TRP A 167 -11.52 6.58 3.71
C TRP A 167 -12.18 5.66 4.74
N ILE A 168 -11.89 5.83 6.03
CA ILE A 168 -12.58 5.06 7.09
C ILE A 168 -14.10 5.32 7.05
N VAL A 169 -14.50 6.60 6.98
CA VAL A 169 -15.93 6.96 6.91
C VAL A 169 -16.58 6.36 5.66
N THR A 170 -15.97 6.51 4.51
CA THR A 170 -16.50 5.94 3.25
C THR A 170 -16.51 4.42 3.23
N SER A 171 -15.58 3.76 3.93
CA SER A 171 -15.57 2.30 4.10
C SER A 171 -16.71 1.81 5.00
N ILE A 172 -17.08 2.57 6.03
CA ILE A 172 -18.28 2.27 6.83
C ILE A 172 -19.54 2.38 5.96
N VAL A 173 -19.66 3.42 5.16
CA VAL A 173 -20.76 3.58 4.19
C VAL A 173 -20.78 2.40 3.20
N ALA A 174 -19.64 2.03 2.66
CA ALA A 174 -19.50 0.90 1.74
C ALA A 174 -19.85 -0.44 2.41
N TRP A 175 -19.51 -0.61 3.68
CA TRP A 175 -19.89 -1.81 4.46
C TRP A 175 -21.40 -1.99 4.52
N PHE A 176 -22.15 -0.93 4.87
CA PHE A 176 -23.62 -0.96 4.83
C PHE A 176 -24.13 -1.18 3.41
N ALA A 177 -23.58 -0.47 2.40
CA ALA A 177 -23.99 -0.63 1.01
C ALA A 177 -23.86 -2.09 0.55
N ILE A 178 -22.72 -2.75 0.83
CA ILE A 178 -22.51 -4.15 0.48
C ILE A 178 -23.48 -5.07 1.22
N LEU A 179 -23.72 -4.87 2.51
CA LEU A 179 -24.63 -5.72 3.28
C LEU A 179 -26.06 -5.68 2.74
N PHE A 180 -26.54 -4.51 2.34
CA PHE A 180 -27.92 -4.35 1.85
C PHE A 180 -28.06 -4.63 0.36
N THR A 181 -27.12 -4.16 -0.48
CA THR A 181 -27.24 -4.25 -1.94
C THR A 181 -26.35 -5.33 -2.58
N GLY A 182 -25.33 -5.84 -1.87
CA GLY A 182 -24.32 -6.73 -2.44
C GLY A 182 -23.30 -6.03 -3.35
N SER A 183 -23.27 -4.69 -3.33
CA SER A 183 -22.42 -3.90 -4.24
C SER A 183 -21.64 -2.82 -3.51
N TYR A 184 -20.42 -2.56 -3.97
CA TYR A 184 -19.60 -1.44 -3.50
C TYR A 184 -19.85 -0.23 -4.41
N PRO A 185 -20.18 0.97 -3.88
CA PRO A 185 -20.38 2.16 -4.70
C PRO A 185 -19.09 2.55 -5.45
N GLY A 186 -19.14 2.66 -6.79
CA GLY A 186 -17.96 2.81 -7.63
C GLY A 186 -17.10 4.03 -7.29
N GLY A 187 -17.72 5.20 -7.02
CA GLY A 187 -16.97 6.40 -6.65
C GLY A 187 -16.21 6.28 -5.32
N LEU A 188 -16.79 5.58 -4.33
CA LEU A 188 -16.11 5.31 -3.05
C LEU A 188 -14.97 4.30 -3.24
N TYR A 189 -15.14 3.33 -4.14
CA TYR A 189 -14.11 2.37 -4.51
C TYR A 189 -12.90 3.07 -5.13
N ASP A 190 -13.14 3.92 -6.14
CA ASP A 190 -12.07 4.64 -6.84
C ASP A 190 -11.32 5.59 -5.90
N PHE A 191 -12.04 6.27 -5.00
CA PHE A 191 -11.44 7.08 -3.94
C PHE A 191 -10.54 6.24 -3.03
N ALA A 192 -11.02 5.10 -2.55
CA ALA A 192 -10.27 4.21 -1.65
C ALA A 192 -8.98 3.69 -2.31
N VAL A 193 -9.05 3.27 -3.58
CA VAL A 193 -7.87 2.83 -4.34
C VAL A 193 -6.87 3.99 -4.51
N GLY A 194 -7.36 5.20 -4.78
CA GLY A 194 -6.54 6.41 -4.89
C GLY A 194 -5.80 6.74 -3.59
N VAL A 195 -6.49 6.70 -2.44
CA VAL A 195 -5.86 6.93 -1.12
C VAL A 195 -4.78 5.88 -0.87
N MET A 196 -5.07 4.59 -1.10
CA MET A 196 -4.10 3.52 -0.91
C MET A 196 -2.86 3.67 -1.80
N ARG A 197 -3.02 4.14 -3.05
CA ARG A 197 -1.89 4.45 -3.95
C ARG A 197 -0.98 5.51 -3.35
N TRP A 198 -1.56 6.59 -2.86
CA TRP A 198 -0.77 7.67 -2.26
C TRP A 198 -0.11 7.23 -0.97
N ASP A 199 -0.81 6.49 -0.12
CA ASP A 199 -0.28 5.91 1.11
C ASP A 199 0.96 5.06 0.84
N LEU A 200 0.89 4.11 -0.09
CA LEU A 200 2.01 3.22 -0.42
C LEU A 200 3.21 3.97 -1.02
N ARG A 201 2.97 5.04 -1.80
CA ARG A 201 4.05 5.90 -2.30
C ARG A 201 4.79 6.61 -1.17
N VAL A 202 4.04 7.18 -0.22
CA VAL A 202 4.61 7.89 0.92
C VAL A 202 5.30 6.90 1.87
N GLU A 203 4.72 5.71 2.08
CA GLU A 203 5.31 4.68 2.92
C GLU A 203 6.62 4.14 2.32
N ALA A 204 6.66 3.87 1.00
CA ALA A 204 7.90 3.49 0.31
C ALA A 204 8.97 4.59 0.39
N TYR A 205 8.58 5.86 0.31
CA TYR A 205 9.47 6.99 0.51
C TYR A 205 10.01 7.02 1.94
N LEU A 206 9.18 6.84 2.97
CA LEU A 206 9.58 6.79 4.38
C LEU A 206 10.50 5.61 4.71
N LEU A 207 10.24 4.44 4.11
CA LEU A 207 11.07 3.24 4.26
C LEU A 207 12.37 3.31 3.45
N LEU A 208 12.72 4.48 2.93
CA LEU A 208 13.96 4.74 2.18
C LEU A 208 14.11 3.90 0.92
N MET A 209 13.01 3.42 0.35
CA MET A 209 13.07 2.59 -0.85
C MET A 209 13.37 3.42 -2.11
N ARG A 210 12.88 4.67 -2.14
CA ARG A 210 13.06 5.61 -3.26
C ARG A 210 13.43 7.00 -2.75
N ASP A 211 14.13 7.79 -3.57
CA ASP A 211 14.52 9.17 -3.23
C ASP A 211 13.61 10.23 -3.89
N GLU A 212 12.85 9.82 -4.90
CA GLU A 212 11.90 10.68 -5.59
C GLU A 212 10.75 11.07 -4.65
N TYR A 213 10.46 12.37 -4.62
CA TYR A 213 9.39 12.89 -3.78
C TYR A 213 8.01 12.43 -4.26
N PRO A 214 7.15 11.90 -3.39
CA PRO A 214 5.83 11.40 -3.80
C PRO A 214 4.96 12.50 -4.41
N PRO A 215 4.20 12.23 -5.49
CA PRO A 215 3.28 13.21 -6.04
C PRO A 215 2.03 13.36 -5.16
N PHE A 216 1.52 14.58 -5.04
CA PHE A 216 0.26 14.91 -4.35
C PHE A 216 -0.94 14.58 -5.25
N ARG A 217 -1.21 13.28 -5.48
CA ARG A 217 -2.33 12.84 -6.33
C ARG A 217 -2.82 11.44 -5.99
N LEU A 218 -4.14 11.24 -6.16
CA LEU A 218 -4.80 9.94 -6.01
C LEU A 218 -4.70 9.08 -7.28
N ALA A 219 -4.52 9.71 -8.42
CA ALA A 219 -4.41 9.03 -9.71
C ALA A 219 -3.16 8.11 -9.78
N ALA A 220 -3.25 7.13 -10.70
CA ALA A 220 -2.15 6.23 -11.03
C ALA A 220 -0.95 6.97 -11.58
#